data_5e482e919bda248723e532883985a1e9
#
_entry.id   5e482e919bda248723e532883985a1e9
#
_cell.length_a   1.000
_cell.length_b   1.000
_cell.length_c   1.000
_cell.angle_alpha   90.00
_cell.angle_beta   90.00
_cell.angle_gamma   90.00
#
_symmetry.space_group_name_H-M   'P 1'
#
loop_
_entity.id
_entity.type
_entity.pdbx_description
1 polymer ?
#
loop_
_entity_poly.entity_id
_entity_poly.type
_entity_poly.pdbx_seq_one_letter_code
_entity_poly.pdbx_strand_id
1 'polypeptide(L)'
;MSKDVFLNIDHQPIESISIIADRLEIRSQSGQFANFRNKYFEQMKLNNNATILELGGGTGVIGRSYINFHNNFCGCYVVSDLSKNLINKGKSIAKKENINNLMDFIIIDAMKNDQIKKSFYDAVILHTLVSHVPNPQIVIRNSVGATKKGGLIVIFDADYASLQISSGDQDLDHELNTAIKVGCVAQPYVMRQIPFIVKNLNLDLIHCNSDLLFEVQESEFFVSMAKALSSMVVKAGNLKKDIAEEWLKKIETSITDKTFFGMCPFISYIFKVK
;
A
#
# COMPACT_ATOMS: atom_id res chain seq x y z
N MET A 1 -8.91 -10.54 -16.59
CA MET A 1 -9.24 -9.61 -15.49
C MET A 1 -8.23 -9.85 -14.37
N SER A 2 -7.67 -8.80 -13.79
CA SER A 2 -6.77 -8.92 -12.63
C SER A 2 -7.49 -9.66 -11.50
N LYS A 3 -6.79 -10.61 -10.87
CA LYS A 3 -7.28 -11.35 -9.69
C LYS A 3 -6.65 -10.82 -8.41
N ASP A 4 -6.33 -9.52 -8.39
CA ASP A 4 -5.86 -8.82 -7.20
C ASP A 4 -6.81 -9.10 -6.03
N VAL A 5 -6.30 -9.70 -4.97
CA VAL A 5 -7.11 -10.11 -3.81
C VAL A 5 -7.74 -8.93 -3.07
N PHE A 6 -7.10 -7.75 -3.16
CA PHE A 6 -7.61 -6.53 -2.53
C PHE A 6 -8.82 -5.94 -3.25
N LEU A 7 -9.02 -6.24 -4.56
CA LEU A 7 -10.22 -5.82 -5.28
C LEU A 7 -11.53 -6.43 -4.73
N ASN A 8 -11.42 -7.61 -4.09
CA ASN A 8 -12.55 -8.36 -3.58
C ASN A 8 -12.32 -8.79 -2.13
N ILE A 9 -11.68 -7.93 -1.33
CA ILE A 9 -11.27 -8.27 0.03
C ILE A 9 -12.45 -8.65 0.93
N ASP A 10 -13.64 -8.05 0.72
CA ASP A 10 -14.87 -8.37 1.47
C ASP A 10 -15.38 -9.79 1.25
N HIS A 11 -15.04 -10.39 0.12
CA HIS A 11 -15.46 -11.73 -0.27
C HIS A 11 -14.40 -12.80 0.04
N GLN A 12 -13.25 -12.40 0.63
CA GLN A 12 -12.22 -13.35 1.03
C GLN A 12 -12.63 -14.09 2.32
N PRO A 13 -12.24 -15.36 2.47
CA PRO A 13 -12.41 -16.09 3.75
C PRO A 13 -11.77 -15.35 4.92
N ILE A 14 -12.36 -15.45 6.11
CA ILE A 14 -11.87 -14.76 7.33
C ILE A 14 -10.40 -15.11 7.62
N GLU A 15 -10.01 -16.36 7.40
CA GLU A 15 -8.62 -16.82 7.56
C GLU A 15 -7.66 -16.09 6.62
N SER A 16 -8.06 -15.89 5.35
CA SER A 16 -7.26 -15.13 4.37
C SER A 16 -7.12 -13.67 4.79
N ILE A 17 -8.18 -13.05 5.32
CA ILE A 17 -8.16 -11.67 5.82
C ILE A 17 -7.25 -11.56 7.06
N SER A 18 -7.25 -12.56 7.93
CA SER A 18 -6.34 -12.58 9.09
C SER A 18 -4.87 -12.63 8.64
N ILE A 19 -4.54 -13.47 7.66
CA ILE A 19 -3.19 -13.54 7.08
C ILE A 19 -2.79 -12.20 6.45
N ILE A 20 -3.69 -11.57 5.71
CA ILE A 20 -3.44 -10.23 5.13
C ILE A 20 -3.16 -9.22 6.25
N ALA A 21 -3.99 -9.20 7.29
CA ALA A 21 -3.81 -8.29 8.42
C ALA A 21 -2.46 -8.48 9.12
N ASP A 22 -2.07 -9.73 9.40
CA ASP A 22 -0.77 -10.04 10.03
C ASP A 22 0.40 -9.60 9.15
N ARG A 23 0.29 -9.78 7.82
CA ARG A 23 1.31 -9.29 6.87
C ARG A 23 1.41 -7.77 6.85
N LEU A 24 0.30 -7.03 6.96
CA LEU A 24 0.33 -5.56 7.07
C LEU A 24 1.11 -5.13 8.32
N GLU A 25 0.85 -5.78 9.46
CA GLU A 25 1.54 -5.49 10.72
C GLU A 25 3.05 -5.82 10.64
N ILE A 26 3.41 -7.01 10.16
CA ILE A 26 4.82 -7.43 10.02
C ILE A 26 5.57 -6.49 9.07
N ARG A 27 5.00 -6.18 7.90
CA ARG A 27 5.60 -5.26 6.93
C ARG A 27 5.88 -3.89 7.55
N SER A 28 4.97 -3.39 8.37
CA SER A 28 5.11 -2.08 9.00
C SER A 28 6.24 -2.00 10.01
N GLN A 29 6.63 -3.14 10.59
CA GLN A 29 7.72 -3.23 11.56
C GLN A 29 9.10 -3.27 10.88
N SER A 30 9.17 -3.54 9.57
CA SER A 30 10.41 -3.47 8.81
C SER A 30 11.01 -2.07 8.86
N GLY A 31 12.29 -1.98 9.19
CA GLY A 31 13.03 -0.71 9.26
C GLY A 31 13.03 0.05 7.93
N GLN A 32 13.06 -0.65 6.79
CA GLN A 32 13.00 -0.02 5.47
C GLN A 32 11.65 0.66 5.24
N PHE A 33 10.53 -0.03 5.48
CA PHE A 33 9.19 0.55 5.35
C PHE A 33 8.94 1.67 6.36
N ALA A 34 9.46 1.54 7.59
CA ALA A 34 9.41 2.61 8.58
C ALA A 34 10.12 3.87 8.06
N ASN A 35 11.31 3.72 7.50
CA ASN A 35 12.06 4.83 6.93
C ASN A 35 11.32 5.49 5.75
N PHE A 36 10.73 4.71 4.83
CA PHE A 36 9.98 5.24 3.70
C PHE A 36 8.80 6.11 4.13
N ARG A 37 7.98 5.62 5.10
CA ARG A 37 6.85 6.40 5.59
C ARG A 37 7.25 7.62 6.41
N ASN A 38 8.31 7.53 7.22
CA ASN A 38 8.78 8.65 8.02
C ASN A 38 9.20 9.83 7.14
N LYS A 39 9.83 9.58 5.98
CA LYS A 39 10.20 10.63 5.03
C LYS A 39 9.01 11.48 4.58
N TYR A 40 7.88 10.86 4.22
CA TYR A 40 6.73 11.67 3.83
C TYR A 40 5.98 12.24 5.04
N PHE A 41 5.99 11.60 6.21
CA PHE A 41 5.46 12.18 7.45
C PHE A 41 6.14 13.50 7.80
N GLU A 42 7.48 13.56 7.71
CA GLU A 42 8.26 14.79 7.93
C GLU A 42 7.86 15.91 6.98
N GLN A 43 7.51 15.60 5.74
CA GLN A 43 7.15 16.57 4.73
C GLN A 43 5.70 17.07 4.84
N MET A 44 4.82 16.35 5.53
CA MET A 44 3.42 16.76 5.69
C MET A 44 3.26 18.07 6.49
N LYS A 45 4.10 18.30 7.50
CA LYS A 45 4.12 19.53 8.31
C LYS A 45 2.72 20.01 8.74
N LEU A 46 1.88 19.09 9.19
CA LEU A 46 0.53 19.38 9.65
C LEU A 46 0.55 19.92 11.09
N ASN A 47 -0.49 20.65 11.46
CA ASN A 47 -0.72 21.03 12.85
C ASN A 47 -1.00 19.78 13.71
N ASN A 48 -0.64 19.83 14.99
CA ASN A 48 -0.85 18.70 15.91
C ASN A 48 -2.33 18.31 16.08
N ASN A 49 -3.27 19.24 15.87
CA ASN A 49 -4.71 19.00 15.95
C ASN A 49 -5.38 18.71 14.60
N ALA A 50 -4.59 18.33 13.58
CA ALA A 50 -5.09 18.02 12.24
C ALA A 50 -6.05 16.83 12.24
N THR A 51 -7.03 16.88 11.34
CA THR A 51 -7.89 15.74 11.01
C THR A 51 -7.40 15.08 9.74
N ILE A 52 -6.94 13.84 9.83
CA ILE A 52 -6.35 13.09 8.73
C ILE A 52 -7.27 11.94 8.35
N LEU A 53 -7.51 11.72 7.06
CA LEU A 53 -8.19 10.54 6.53
C LEU A 53 -7.19 9.63 5.82
N GLU A 54 -7.20 8.36 6.14
CA GLU A 54 -6.53 7.32 5.37
C GLU A 54 -7.59 6.49 4.64
N LEU A 55 -7.55 6.46 3.32
CA LEU A 55 -8.38 5.59 2.48
C LEU A 55 -7.63 4.28 2.21
N GLY A 56 -8.30 3.15 2.42
CA GLY A 56 -7.69 1.83 2.30
C GLY A 56 -6.66 1.53 3.39
N GLY A 57 -6.88 2.06 4.59
CA GLY A 57 -5.92 1.98 5.71
C GLY A 57 -5.84 0.62 6.41
N GLY A 58 -6.65 -0.36 6.01
CA GLY A 58 -6.62 -1.72 6.54
C GLY A 58 -6.78 -1.77 8.05
N THR A 59 -5.75 -2.23 8.75
CA THR A 59 -5.69 -2.28 10.22
C THR A 59 -5.29 -0.96 10.88
N GLY A 60 -5.08 0.11 10.10
CA GLY A 60 -4.68 1.43 10.59
C GLY A 60 -3.23 1.53 11.04
N VAL A 61 -2.38 0.66 10.52
CA VAL A 61 -0.96 0.63 10.88
C VAL A 61 -0.23 1.94 10.56
N ILE A 62 -0.62 2.63 9.47
CA ILE A 62 -0.02 3.92 9.10
C ILE A 62 -0.46 5.01 10.06
N GLY A 63 -1.75 5.04 10.45
CA GLY A 63 -2.27 5.97 11.46
C GLY A 63 -1.57 5.82 12.80
N ARG A 64 -1.40 4.59 13.29
CA ARG A 64 -0.65 4.32 14.52
C ARG A 64 0.81 4.77 14.40
N SER A 65 1.44 4.50 13.25
CA SER A 65 2.81 4.95 12.99
C SER A 65 2.91 6.48 12.95
N TYR A 66 1.91 7.16 12.37
CA TYR A 66 1.87 8.63 12.33
C TYR A 66 1.77 9.24 13.74
N ILE A 67 0.86 8.71 14.58
CA ILE A 67 0.68 9.15 15.96
C ILE A 67 1.96 8.95 16.77
N ASN A 68 2.61 7.80 16.62
CA ASN A 68 3.87 7.50 17.32
C ASN A 68 5.03 8.36 16.81
N PHE A 69 5.06 8.72 15.53
CA PHE A 69 6.07 9.59 14.95
C PHE A 69 5.91 11.05 15.43
N HIS A 70 4.67 11.51 15.58
CA HIS A 70 4.32 12.86 16.06
C HIS A 70 3.83 12.83 17.52
N ASN A 71 4.76 12.75 18.47
CA ASN A 71 4.46 12.61 19.91
C ASN A 71 3.47 13.63 20.50
N ASN A 72 3.31 14.80 19.86
CA ASN A 72 2.40 15.86 20.28
C ASN A 72 1.08 15.86 19.49
N PHE A 73 0.82 14.83 18.68
CA PHE A 73 -0.43 14.74 17.93
C PHE A 73 -1.63 14.64 18.88
N CYS A 74 -2.56 15.56 18.74
CA CYS A 74 -3.80 15.64 19.53
C CYS A 74 -5.05 15.82 18.65
N GLY A 75 -4.89 15.59 17.34
CA GLY A 75 -5.96 15.63 16.35
C GLY A 75 -6.73 14.32 16.25
N CYS A 76 -7.29 14.04 15.08
CA CYS A 76 -8.02 12.81 14.81
C CYS A 76 -7.47 12.14 13.54
N TYR A 77 -7.07 10.89 13.64
CA TYR A 77 -6.67 10.05 12.49
C TYR A 77 -7.81 9.09 12.16
N VAL A 78 -8.45 9.30 11.02
CA VAL A 78 -9.58 8.48 10.54
C VAL A 78 -9.06 7.43 9.58
N VAL A 79 -9.09 6.18 10.01
CA VAL A 79 -8.78 5.01 9.17
C VAL A 79 -10.05 4.55 8.47
N SER A 80 -10.01 4.44 7.16
CA SER A 80 -11.11 3.85 6.41
C SER A 80 -10.65 2.70 5.52
N ASP A 81 -11.49 1.68 5.43
CA ASP A 81 -11.26 0.52 4.56
C ASP A 81 -12.60 -0.09 4.14
N LEU A 82 -12.61 -0.80 3.02
CA LEU A 82 -13.76 -1.56 2.56
C LEU A 82 -14.02 -2.78 3.47
N SER A 83 -12.94 -3.39 3.99
CA SER A 83 -13.00 -4.59 4.81
C SER A 83 -13.40 -4.31 6.27
N LYS A 84 -14.61 -4.70 6.63
CA LYS A 84 -15.10 -4.66 8.03
C LYS A 84 -14.17 -5.42 8.99
N ASN A 85 -13.59 -6.52 8.55
CA ASN A 85 -12.73 -7.37 9.38
C ASN A 85 -11.40 -6.68 9.68
N LEU A 86 -10.77 -6.01 8.68
CA LEU A 86 -9.56 -5.23 8.90
C LEU A 86 -9.82 -4.05 9.84
N ILE A 87 -10.91 -3.32 9.64
CA ILE A 87 -11.35 -2.22 10.51
C ILE A 87 -11.55 -2.68 11.95
N ASN A 88 -12.23 -3.82 12.16
CA ASN A 88 -12.45 -4.34 13.51
C ASN A 88 -11.13 -4.77 14.19
N LYS A 89 -10.22 -5.39 13.44
CA LYS A 89 -8.88 -5.73 13.95
C LYS A 89 -8.10 -4.47 14.32
N GLY A 90 -8.13 -3.43 13.47
CA GLY A 90 -7.50 -2.15 13.72
C GLY A 90 -8.00 -1.47 15.00
N LYS A 91 -9.32 -1.43 15.21
CA LYS A 91 -9.94 -0.93 16.46
C LYS A 91 -9.41 -1.65 17.70
N SER A 92 -9.32 -2.98 17.61
CA SER A 92 -8.81 -3.80 18.73
C SER A 92 -7.34 -3.49 19.03
N ILE A 93 -6.51 -3.30 18.00
CA ILE A 93 -5.08 -2.98 18.16
C ILE A 93 -4.93 -1.57 18.76
N ALA A 94 -5.60 -0.56 18.21
CA ALA A 94 -5.54 0.81 18.71
C ALA A 94 -5.96 0.93 20.20
N LYS A 95 -6.96 0.11 20.61
CA LYS A 95 -7.36 0.01 22.01
C LYS A 95 -6.28 -0.59 22.89
N LYS A 96 -5.59 -1.65 22.43
CA LYS A 96 -4.47 -2.26 23.17
C LYS A 96 -3.28 -1.32 23.31
N GLU A 97 -3.04 -0.47 22.31
CA GLU A 97 -1.97 0.52 22.29
C GLU A 97 -2.37 1.84 23.03
N ASN A 98 -3.59 1.94 23.56
CA ASN A 98 -4.12 3.11 24.29
C ASN A 98 -4.13 4.41 23.45
N ILE A 99 -4.32 4.30 22.14
CA ILE A 99 -4.42 5.45 21.21
C ILE A 99 -5.78 5.56 20.52
N ASN A 100 -6.76 4.79 20.99
CA ASN A 100 -8.11 4.78 20.43
C ASN A 100 -8.87 6.10 20.58
N ASN A 101 -8.42 7.00 21.42
CA ASN A 101 -8.94 8.38 21.53
C ASN A 101 -8.44 9.32 20.43
N LEU A 102 -7.38 8.94 19.70
CA LEU A 102 -6.81 9.68 18.58
C LEU A 102 -7.16 9.08 17.21
N MET A 103 -7.84 7.92 17.20
CA MET A 103 -8.15 7.18 15.99
C MET A 103 -9.62 6.83 15.86
N ASP A 104 -10.20 7.19 14.72
CA ASP A 104 -11.51 6.69 14.28
C ASP A 104 -11.35 5.63 13.18
N PHE A 105 -12.29 4.69 13.14
CA PHE A 105 -12.30 3.61 12.17
C PHE A 105 -13.68 3.51 11.50
N ILE A 106 -13.73 3.66 10.19
CA ILE A 106 -14.98 3.69 9.43
C ILE A 106 -14.90 2.76 8.21
N ILE A 107 -16.03 2.21 7.80
CA ILE A 107 -16.11 1.40 6.60
C ILE A 107 -16.50 2.31 5.44
N ILE A 108 -15.60 2.47 4.47
CA ILE A 108 -15.83 3.28 3.27
C ILE A 108 -15.27 2.58 2.05
N ASP A 109 -16.02 2.59 0.96
CA ASP A 109 -15.51 2.35 -0.38
C ASP A 109 -14.88 3.64 -0.91
N ALA A 110 -13.56 3.66 -1.09
CA ALA A 110 -12.82 4.84 -1.55
C ALA A 110 -13.28 5.34 -2.94
N MET A 111 -13.97 4.48 -3.71
CA MET A 111 -14.54 4.85 -5.01
C MET A 111 -15.91 5.55 -4.89
N LYS A 112 -16.56 5.54 -3.71
CA LYS A 112 -17.89 6.14 -3.49
C LYS A 112 -17.77 7.50 -2.81
N ASN A 113 -17.98 8.56 -3.59
CA ASN A 113 -17.83 9.94 -3.13
C ASN A 113 -18.89 10.36 -2.07
N ASP A 114 -20.06 9.76 -2.08
CA ASP A 114 -21.17 10.03 -1.14
C ASP A 114 -20.88 9.55 0.29
N GLN A 115 -19.94 8.65 0.47
CA GLN A 115 -19.53 8.13 1.77
C GLN A 115 -18.42 8.97 2.43
N ILE A 116 -17.81 9.91 1.70
CA ILE A 116 -16.64 10.66 2.15
C ILE A 116 -17.04 12.13 2.43
N LYS A 117 -16.75 12.62 3.64
CA LYS A 117 -17.00 14.02 4.00
C LYS A 117 -16.19 14.95 3.10
N LYS A 118 -16.86 15.97 2.52
CA LYS A 118 -16.23 16.94 1.61
C LYS A 118 -15.57 18.09 2.36
N SER A 119 -14.40 18.53 1.86
CA SER A 119 -13.64 19.70 2.38
C SER A 119 -13.49 19.67 3.90
N PHE A 120 -13.25 18.49 4.45
CA PHE A 120 -13.26 18.27 5.89
C PHE A 120 -11.87 17.92 6.46
N TYR A 121 -11.04 17.23 5.71
CA TYR A 121 -9.77 16.72 6.20
C TYR A 121 -8.62 17.67 5.88
N ASP A 122 -7.68 17.82 6.83
CA ASP A 122 -6.45 18.58 6.64
C ASP A 122 -5.46 17.81 5.76
N ALA A 123 -5.53 16.48 5.79
CA ALA A 123 -4.83 15.63 4.85
C ALA A 123 -5.63 14.36 4.51
N VAL A 124 -5.44 13.84 3.30
CA VAL A 124 -5.90 12.50 2.88
C VAL A 124 -4.68 11.69 2.45
N ILE A 125 -4.54 10.48 2.98
CA ILE A 125 -3.44 9.56 2.72
C ILE A 125 -3.96 8.35 1.94
N LEU A 126 -3.28 8.03 0.85
CA LEU A 126 -3.45 6.84 0.01
C LEU A 126 -2.14 6.03 0.10
N HIS A 127 -2.06 5.14 1.10
CA HIS A 127 -0.86 4.34 1.32
C HIS A 127 -1.06 2.92 0.80
N THR A 128 -0.36 2.55 -0.28
CA THR A 128 -0.48 1.24 -0.97
C THR A 128 -1.93 0.89 -1.31
N LEU A 129 -2.66 1.86 -1.86
CA LEU A 129 -4.06 1.72 -2.27
C LEU A 129 -4.24 1.85 -3.78
N VAL A 130 -3.59 2.84 -4.41
CA VAL A 130 -3.90 3.21 -5.80
C VAL A 130 -3.54 2.11 -6.80
N SER A 131 -2.61 1.23 -6.48
CA SER A 131 -2.25 0.04 -7.26
C SER A 131 -3.30 -1.09 -7.17
N HIS A 132 -4.16 -1.07 -6.15
CA HIS A 132 -5.12 -2.13 -5.83
C HIS A 132 -6.60 -1.76 -6.06
N VAL A 133 -6.88 -0.60 -6.65
CA VAL A 133 -8.26 -0.18 -6.95
C VAL A 133 -8.57 -0.27 -8.45
N PRO A 134 -9.82 -0.53 -8.83
CA PRO A 134 -10.21 -0.62 -10.24
C PRO A 134 -9.98 0.69 -11.00
N ASN A 135 -10.20 1.84 -10.35
CA ASN A 135 -10.06 3.16 -10.96
C ASN A 135 -9.39 4.17 -10.00
N PRO A 136 -8.05 4.30 -10.05
CA PRO A 136 -7.31 5.22 -9.20
C PRO A 136 -7.67 6.69 -9.43
N GLN A 137 -8.12 7.07 -10.63
CA GLN A 137 -8.54 8.44 -10.92
C GLN A 137 -9.75 8.85 -10.07
N ILE A 138 -10.71 7.94 -9.86
CA ILE A 138 -11.88 8.20 -9.01
C ILE A 138 -11.44 8.38 -7.56
N VAL A 139 -10.59 7.50 -7.04
CA VAL A 139 -10.09 7.58 -5.66
C VAL A 139 -9.35 8.89 -5.41
N ILE A 140 -8.44 9.26 -6.33
CA ILE A 140 -7.69 10.52 -6.20
C ILE A 140 -8.63 11.74 -6.29
N ARG A 141 -9.61 11.74 -7.19
CA ARG A 141 -10.63 12.81 -7.26
C ARG A 141 -11.46 12.90 -5.99
N ASN A 142 -11.87 11.77 -5.42
CA ASN A 142 -12.59 11.73 -4.15
C ASN A 142 -11.74 12.30 -3.00
N SER A 143 -10.44 11.99 -3.00
CA SER A 143 -9.47 12.55 -2.04
C SER A 143 -9.36 14.07 -2.15
N VAL A 144 -9.33 14.61 -3.38
CA VAL A 144 -9.35 16.09 -3.58
C VAL A 144 -10.63 16.70 -3.01
N GLY A 145 -11.80 16.09 -3.29
CA GLY A 145 -13.08 16.56 -2.78
C GLY A 145 -13.22 16.50 -1.25
N ALA A 146 -12.51 15.55 -0.62
CA ALA A 146 -12.52 15.36 0.83
C ALA A 146 -11.58 16.34 1.57
N THR A 147 -10.53 16.79 0.89
CA THR A 147 -9.47 17.61 1.47
C THR A 147 -9.89 19.09 1.50
N LYS A 148 -9.58 19.77 2.58
CA LYS A 148 -9.75 21.24 2.70
C LYS A 148 -8.89 21.97 1.67
N LYS A 149 -9.29 23.17 1.28
CA LYS A 149 -8.39 24.08 0.55
C LYS A 149 -7.12 24.33 1.37
N GLY A 150 -5.96 24.20 0.73
CA GLY A 150 -4.65 24.26 1.39
C GLY A 150 -4.23 22.98 2.11
N GLY A 151 -5.10 21.96 2.19
CA GLY A 151 -4.79 20.66 2.76
C GLY A 151 -3.98 19.77 1.81
N LEU A 152 -3.57 18.61 2.30
CA LEU A 152 -2.62 17.74 1.63
C LEU A 152 -3.26 16.44 1.12
N ILE A 153 -2.76 15.96 -0.01
CA ILE A 153 -3.01 14.60 -0.49
C ILE A 153 -1.66 13.90 -0.59
N VAL A 154 -1.53 12.79 0.14
CA VAL A 154 -0.33 11.94 0.12
C VAL A 154 -0.66 10.67 -0.63
N ILE A 155 0.13 10.34 -1.64
CA ILE A 155 0.05 9.08 -2.39
C ILE A 155 1.39 8.38 -2.23
N PHE A 156 1.39 7.19 -1.66
CA PHE A 156 2.56 6.33 -1.49
C PHE A 156 2.21 4.92 -1.95
N ASP A 157 2.93 4.42 -2.96
CA ASP A 157 2.73 3.06 -3.43
C ASP A 157 3.98 2.52 -4.15
N ALA A 158 3.99 1.22 -4.43
CA ALA A 158 5.04 0.58 -5.21
C ALA A 158 4.86 0.86 -6.71
N ASP A 159 5.96 1.07 -7.43
CA ASP A 159 5.99 0.92 -8.89
C ASP A 159 6.15 -0.56 -9.24
N TYR A 160 5.04 -1.30 -9.19
CA TYR A 160 5.03 -2.73 -9.46
C TYR A 160 5.52 -3.07 -10.88
N ALA A 161 5.46 -2.14 -11.81
CA ALA A 161 6.02 -2.33 -13.14
C ALA A 161 7.55 -2.47 -13.13
N SER A 162 8.22 -1.98 -12.09
CA SER A 162 9.67 -2.12 -11.84
C SER A 162 10.01 -3.21 -10.82
N LEU A 163 9.04 -3.98 -10.32
CA LEU A 163 9.32 -5.12 -9.43
C LEU A 163 10.22 -6.13 -10.14
N GLN A 164 11.30 -6.51 -9.48
CA GLN A 164 12.19 -7.59 -9.89
C GLN A 164 12.47 -8.51 -8.70
N ILE A 165 12.23 -9.79 -8.91
CA ILE A 165 12.68 -10.87 -8.02
C ILE A 165 13.47 -11.82 -8.88
N SER A 166 14.73 -12.08 -8.52
CA SER A 166 15.64 -12.89 -9.33
C SER A 166 16.01 -14.19 -8.63
N SER A 167 15.87 -15.28 -9.38
CA SER A 167 16.30 -16.62 -9.01
C SER A 167 17.70 -16.95 -9.58
N GLY A 168 18.25 -16.05 -10.44
CA GLY A 168 19.43 -16.29 -11.24
C GLY A 168 19.16 -16.90 -12.63
N ASP A 169 17.92 -17.28 -12.93
CA ASP A 169 17.48 -17.77 -14.23
C ASP A 169 16.67 -16.65 -14.92
N GLN A 170 17.30 -15.99 -15.90
CA GLN A 170 16.75 -14.79 -16.51
C GLN A 170 15.42 -15.02 -17.24
N ASP A 171 15.27 -16.16 -17.94
CA ASP A 171 14.05 -16.46 -18.70
C ASP A 171 12.88 -16.75 -17.75
N LEU A 172 13.13 -17.56 -16.73
CA LEU A 172 12.17 -17.90 -15.71
C LEU A 172 11.78 -16.65 -14.88
N ASP A 173 12.74 -15.83 -14.48
CA ASP A 173 12.50 -14.57 -13.78
C ASP A 173 11.66 -13.60 -14.61
N HIS A 174 11.91 -13.51 -15.93
CA HIS A 174 11.11 -12.68 -16.85
C HIS A 174 9.65 -13.15 -16.90
N GLU A 175 9.45 -14.46 -17.08
CA GLU A 175 8.13 -15.06 -17.16
C GLU A 175 7.32 -14.81 -15.87
N LEU A 176 7.93 -15.09 -14.69
CA LEU A 176 7.28 -14.91 -13.39
C LEU A 176 7.00 -13.44 -13.06
N ASN A 177 7.99 -12.56 -13.19
CA ASN A 177 7.81 -11.13 -12.93
C ASN A 177 6.75 -10.52 -13.86
N THR A 178 6.64 -10.98 -15.09
CA THR A 178 5.58 -10.58 -16.03
C THR A 178 4.22 -11.09 -15.60
N ALA A 179 4.10 -12.37 -15.25
CA ALA A 179 2.87 -12.98 -14.78
C ALA A 179 2.34 -12.29 -13.50
N ILE A 180 3.23 -11.93 -12.58
CA ILE A 180 2.91 -11.19 -11.35
C ILE A 180 2.33 -9.80 -11.68
N LYS A 181 2.98 -9.03 -12.54
CA LYS A 181 2.51 -7.70 -12.97
C LYS A 181 1.10 -7.74 -13.56
N VAL A 182 0.84 -8.74 -14.40
CA VAL A 182 -0.45 -8.85 -15.10
C VAL A 182 -1.54 -9.46 -14.22
N GLY A 183 -1.18 -10.42 -13.37
CA GLY A 183 -2.14 -11.27 -12.64
C GLY A 183 -2.46 -10.83 -11.23
N CYS A 184 -1.53 -10.16 -10.52
CA CYS A 184 -1.64 -9.95 -9.09
C CYS A 184 -1.91 -8.50 -8.68
N VAL A 185 -1.66 -7.53 -9.56
CA VAL A 185 -1.79 -6.10 -9.26
C VAL A 185 -2.74 -5.46 -10.25
N ALA A 186 -3.78 -4.78 -9.75
CA ALA A 186 -4.79 -4.18 -10.61
C ALA A 186 -4.22 -3.06 -11.49
N GLN A 187 -3.32 -2.25 -10.96
CA GLN A 187 -2.76 -1.07 -11.61
C GLN A 187 -1.22 -1.01 -11.45
N PRO A 188 -0.45 -1.92 -12.06
CA PRO A 188 0.99 -2.01 -11.81
C PRO A 188 1.80 -0.78 -12.27
N TYR A 189 1.24 0.04 -13.17
CA TYR A 189 1.88 1.23 -13.72
C TYR A 189 1.38 2.55 -13.10
N VAL A 190 0.48 2.51 -12.12
CA VAL A 190 -0.25 3.68 -11.64
C VAL A 190 0.68 4.78 -11.13
N MET A 191 1.77 4.44 -10.44
CA MET A 191 2.69 5.45 -9.88
C MET A 191 3.36 6.31 -10.96
N ARG A 192 3.60 5.76 -12.14
CA ARG A 192 4.07 6.51 -13.32
C ARG A 192 2.99 7.38 -13.97
N GLN A 193 1.71 7.05 -13.73
CA GLN A 193 0.56 7.74 -14.28
C GLN A 193 0.05 8.87 -13.36
N ILE A 194 0.47 8.92 -12.10
CA ILE A 194 0.02 9.96 -11.14
C ILE A 194 0.14 11.37 -11.72
N PRO A 195 1.26 11.81 -12.34
CA PRO A 195 1.36 13.15 -12.93
C PRO A 195 0.29 13.44 -13.99
N PHE A 196 -0.10 12.45 -14.80
CA PHE A 196 -1.16 12.59 -15.81
C PHE A 196 -2.55 12.63 -15.17
N ILE A 197 -2.79 11.80 -14.13
CA ILE A 197 -4.07 11.72 -13.42
C ILE A 197 -4.38 13.05 -12.74
N VAL A 198 -3.38 13.66 -12.10
CA VAL A 198 -3.57 14.89 -11.31
C VAL A 198 -3.54 16.18 -12.14
N LYS A 199 -3.15 16.15 -13.41
CA LYS A 199 -2.91 17.32 -14.27
C LYS A 199 -4.03 18.36 -14.21
N ASN A 200 -5.29 17.94 -14.10
CA ASN A 200 -6.47 18.81 -14.13
C ASN A 200 -7.23 18.84 -12.79
N LEU A 201 -6.59 18.45 -11.68
CA LEU A 201 -7.26 18.33 -10.36
C LEU A 201 -6.99 19.49 -9.41
N ASN A 202 -6.49 20.62 -9.93
CA ASN A 202 -6.22 21.84 -9.13
C ASN A 202 -5.32 21.56 -7.91
N LEU A 203 -4.22 20.84 -8.15
CA LEU A 203 -3.23 20.42 -7.18
C LEU A 203 -1.85 20.99 -7.49
N ASP A 204 -1.11 21.39 -6.46
CA ASP A 204 0.31 21.70 -6.54
C ASP A 204 1.13 20.53 -5.99
N LEU A 205 2.08 20.02 -6.77
CA LEU A 205 3.07 19.07 -6.26
C LEU A 205 4.05 19.81 -5.35
N ILE A 206 4.08 19.45 -4.06
CA ILE A 206 4.97 20.08 -3.08
C ILE A 206 6.14 19.19 -2.67
N HIS A 207 6.01 17.87 -2.84
CA HIS A 207 7.08 16.91 -2.58
C HIS A 207 6.91 15.65 -3.42
N CYS A 208 8.02 15.11 -3.89
CA CYS A 208 8.09 13.79 -4.53
C CYS A 208 9.41 13.12 -4.14
N ASN A 209 9.32 11.84 -3.79
CA ASN A 209 10.49 11.03 -3.46
C ASN A 209 10.32 9.60 -4.00
N SER A 210 11.44 8.94 -4.27
CA SER A 210 11.46 7.52 -4.60
C SER A 210 12.44 6.80 -3.68
N ASP A 211 11.97 5.72 -3.08
CA ASP A 211 12.75 4.85 -2.22
C ASP A 211 12.85 3.47 -2.86
N LEU A 212 14.00 2.86 -2.81
CA LEU A 212 14.20 1.52 -3.30
C LEU A 212 14.11 0.52 -2.14
N LEU A 213 13.08 -0.34 -2.17
CA LEU A 213 13.12 -1.56 -1.39
C LEU A 213 14.09 -2.52 -2.06
N PHE A 214 15.12 -2.94 -1.34
CA PHE A 214 16.22 -3.69 -1.91
C PHE A 214 16.73 -4.73 -0.91
N GLU A 215 16.79 -5.98 -1.32
CA GLU A 215 17.31 -7.09 -0.54
C GLU A 215 18.23 -7.95 -1.43
N VAL A 216 19.43 -8.25 -0.91
CA VAL A 216 20.41 -9.13 -1.57
C VAL A 216 20.92 -10.16 -0.59
N GLN A 217 21.25 -11.35 -1.08
CA GLN A 217 21.73 -12.51 -0.34
C GLN A 217 20.68 -13.11 0.59
N GLU A 218 20.10 -12.31 1.48
CA GLU A 218 19.04 -12.68 2.41
C GLU A 218 17.78 -11.87 2.10
N SER A 219 16.61 -12.49 2.24
CA SER A 219 15.34 -11.83 2.02
C SER A 219 14.23 -12.53 2.78
N GLU A 220 13.53 -11.75 3.63
CA GLU A 220 12.26 -12.18 4.21
C GLU A 220 11.08 -11.64 3.38
N PHE A 221 11.17 -10.39 2.97
CA PHE A 221 10.08 -9.71 2.28
C PHE A 221 9.84 -10.29 0.88
N PHE A 222 10.88 -10.33 0.01
CA PHE A 222 10.69 -10.81 -1.36
C PHE A 222 10.44 -12.31 -1.43
N VAL A 223 11.00 -13.14 -0.55
CA VAL A 223 10.69 -14.57 -0.48
C VAL A 223 9.23 -14.79 -0.09
N SER A 224 8.74 -14.07 0.93
CA SER A 224 7.32 -14.11 1.32
C SER A 224 6.41 -13.63 0.18
N MET A 225 6.81 -12.55 -0.50
CA MET A 225 6.10 -12.02 -1.67
C MET A 225 6.09 -13.03 -2.82
N ALA A 226 7.23 -13.62 -3.16
CA ALA A 226 7.35 -14.63 -4.21
C ALA A 226 6.40 -15.81 -3.99
N LYS A 227 6.37 -16.37 -2.77
CA LYS A 227 5.45 -17.46 -2.39
C LYS A 227 3.98 -17.07 -2.55
N ALA A 228 3.59 -15.90 -2.10
CA ALA A 228 2.22 -15.43 -2.20
C ALA A 228 1.81 -15.16 -3.65
N LEU A 229 2.63 -14.42 -4.40
CA LEU A 229 2.30 -13.98 -5.74
C LEU A 229 2.36 -15.13 -6.76
N SER A 230 3.30 -16.07 -6.64
CA SER A 230 3.33 -17.27 -7.48
C SER A 230 2.07 -18.12 -7.32
N SER A 231 1.61 -18.32 -6.09
CA SER A 231 0.32 -18.99 -5.84
C SER A 231 -0.86 -18.26 -6.50
N MET A 232 -0.86 -16.92 -6.47
CA MET A 232 -1.92 -16.11 -7.07
C MET A 232 -1.92 -16.22 -8.60
N VAL A 233 -0.78 -16.13 -9.28
CA VAL A 233 -0.70 -16.22 -10.74
C VAL A 233 -1.08 -17.61 -11.25
N VAL A 234 -0.77 -18.68 -10.52
CA VAL A 234 -1.20 -20.04 -10.83
C VAL A 234 -2.71 -20.19 -10.70
N LYS A 235 -3.30 -19.75 -9.58
CA LYS A 235 -4.76 -19.73 -9.37
C LYS A 235 -5.48 -18.88 -10.42
N ALA A 236 -4.82 -17.83 -10.91
CA ALA A 236 -5.32 -16.97 -11.96
C ALA A 236 -5.29 -17.64 -13.35
N GLY A 237 -4.56 -18.73 -13.51
CA GLY A 237 -4.34 -19.37 -14.81
C GLY A 237 -3.35 -18.61 -15.71
N ASN A 238 -2.57 -17.68 -15.15
CA ASN A 238 -1.59 -16.89 -15.90
C ASN A 238 -0.22 -17.58 -15.96
N LEU A 239 -0.02 -18.64 -15.19
CA LEU A 239 1.21 -19.42 -15.16
C LEU A 239 0.91 -20.88 -14.81
N LYS A 240 1.68 -21.81 -15.34
CA LYS A 240 1.61 -23.22 -14.97
C LYS A 240 2.21 -23.44 -13.57
N LYS A 241 1.66 -24.41 -12.85
CA LYS A 241 2.07 -24.72 -11.48
C LYS A 241 3.51 -25.20 -11.39
N ASP A 242 3.93 -26.06 -12.30
CA ASP A 242 5.29 -26.61 -12.37
C ASP A 242 6.35 -25.50 -12.56
N ILE A 243 6.07 -24.51 -13.41
CA ILE A 243 6.95 -23.35 -13.63
C ILE A 243 7.07 -22.50 -12.35
N ALA A 244 5.94 -22.25 -11.67
CA ALA A 244 5.96 -21.50 -10.42
C ALA A 244 6.72 -22.23 -9.29
N GLU A 245 6.57 -23.55 -9.19
CA GLU A 245 7.29 -24.38 -8.21
C GLU A 245 8.79 -24.44 -8.51
N GLU A 246 9.19 -24.53 -9.77
CA GLU A 246 10.60 -24.49 -10.19
C GLU A 246 11.22 -23.14 -9.80
N TRP A 247 10.54 -22.03 -10.10
CA TRP A 247 11.02 -20.70 -9.75
C TRP A 247 11.21 -20.54 -8.24
N LEU A 248 10.22 -20.94 -7.43
CA LEU A 248 10.32 -20.87 -5.98
C LEU A 248 11.50 -21.68 -5.44
N LYS A 249 11.73 -22.88 -5.98
CA LYS A 249 12.89 -23.68 -5.61
C LYS A 249 14.21 -22.99 -5.94
N LYS A 250 14.31 -22.31 -7.10
CA LYS A 250 15.50 -21.53 -7.46
C LYS A 250 15.68 -20.31 -6.55
N ILE A 251 14.60 -19.62 -6.16
CA ILE A 251 14.64 -18.54 -5.16
C ILE A 251 15.17 -19.07 -3.81
N GLU A 252 14.68 -20.23 -3.33
CA GLU A 252 15.17 -20.84 -2.08
C GLU A 252 16.65 -21.22 -2.18
N THR A 253 17.09 -21.75 -3.31
CA THR A 253 18.50 -22.03 -3.58
C THR A 253 19.32 -20.75 -3.58
N SER A 254 18.88 -19.67 -4.23
CA SER A 254 19.60 -18.40 -4.28
C SER A 254 19.79 -17.75 -2.89
N ILE A 255 18.84 -17.94 -1.97
CA ILE A 255 18.99 -17.54 -0.56
C ILE A 255 20.09 -18.37 0.12
N THR A 256 20.07 -19.72 -0.07
CA THR A 256 21.05 -20.63 0.52
C THR A 256 22.46 -20.30 0.03
N ASP A 257 22.60 -20.01 -1.25
CA ASP A 257 23.88 -19.72 -1.92
C ASP A 257 24.31 -18.25 -1.78
N LYS A 258 23.48 -17.41 -1.10
CA LYS A 258 23.72 -15.97 -0.93
C LYS A 258 23.85 -15.22 -2.27
N THR A 259 23.06 -15.61 -3.26
CA THR A 259 23.02 -15.01 -4.62
C THR A 259 21.67 -14.35 -4.91
N PHE A 260 20.75 -14.31 -3.93
CA PHE A 260 19.43 -13.70 -4.08
C PHE A 260 19.51 -12.21 -4.42
N PHE A 261 18.59 -11.77 -5.25
CA PHE A 261 18.37 -10.35 -5.56
C PHE A 261 16.88 -10.06 -5.66
N GLY A 262 16.45 -9.01 -4.96
CA GLY A 262 15.08 -8.49 -5.06
C GLY A 262 15.04 -6.97 -4.97
N MET A 263 14.23 -6.33 -5.82
CA MET A 263 14.03 -4.89 -5.74
C MET A 263 12.62 -4.46 -6.13
N CYS A 264 12.14 -3.39 -5.51
CA CYS A 264 10.90 -2.70 -5.89
C CYS A 264 10.97 -1.22 -5.50
N PRO A 265 10.86 -0.28 -6.44
CA PRO A 265 10.75 1.13 -6.12
C PRO A 265 9.41 1.45 -5.45
N PHE A 266 9.45 2.27 -4.39
CA PHE A 266 8.29 2.91 -3.79
C PHE A 266 8.36 4.41 -4.03
N ILE A 267 7.25 5.02 -4.44
CA ILE A 267 7.20 6.43 -4.78
C ILE A 267 6.19 7.12 -3.86
N SER A 268 6.57 8.28 -3.33
CA SER A 268 5.69 9.18 -2.61
C SER A 268 5.46 10.47 -3.39
N TYR A 269 4.21 10.92 -3.44
CA TYR A 269 3.81 12.24 -3.92
C TYR A 269 3.04 12.93 -2.81
N ILE A 270 3.33 14.22 -2.56
CA ILE A 270 2.53 15.08 -1.71
C ILE A 270 2.05 16.25 -2.55
N PHE A 271 0.73 16.38 -2.63
CA PHE A 271 0.07 17.48 -3.32
C PHE A 271 -0.64 18.37 -2.32
N LYS A 272 -0.70 19.67 -2.63
CA LYS A 272 -1.51 20.66 -1.90
C LYS A 272 -2.73 21.02 -2.74
N VAL A 273 -3.91 21.01 -2.14
CA VAL A 273 -5.16 21.44 -2.79
C VAL A 273 -5.21 22.96 -2.84
N LYS A 274 -5.48 23.52 -4.04
CA LYS A 274 -5.55 25.00 -4.29
C LYS A 274 -6.84 25.63 -3.77
#